data_2a42a5a9a40d9a22fa3ff0d7a41e36d4
#
_entry.id   2a42a5a9a40d9a22fa3ff0d7a41e36d4
#
_cell.length_a   1.000
_cell.length_b   1.000
_cell.length_c   1.000
_cell.angle_alpha   90.00
_cell.angle_beta   90.00
_cell.angle_gamma   90.00
#
_symmetry.space_group_name_H-M   'P 1'
#
loop_
_entity.id
_entity.type
_entity.pdbx_description
1 polymer ?
#
loop_
_entity_poly.entity_id
_entity_poly.type
_entity_poly.pdbx_seq_one_letter_code
_entity_poly.pdbx_strand_id
1 'polypeptide(L)'
;LYIGNFMNKVYNGDSRCLLEILPEGVQVQTTITSPPYFDMKDYGVEGQVGFGQKYEEYLEDLKEIFAQIYTVTKDDGTLWIVIDTFKRDHAVVTLPFDLVQKLNSVGWKLQEIIIWKKDKTVPWSSKGFMQRKFEYVLFFSKQNNYKTNKDQVRIYDTQQLKKWWVKYPERYNPKGKALDEICNIV
;
A
#
# COMPACT_ATOMS: atom_id res chain seq x y z
N LEU A 1 17.01 -3.43 -25.67
CA LEU A 1 17.32 -4.01 -24.36
C LEU A 1 16.40 -5.21 -24.10
N TYR A 2 16.99 -6.40 -23.90
CA TYR A 2 16.24 -7.65 -23.73
C TYR A 2 15.83 -7.75 -22.23
N ILE A 3 14.64 -7.25 -21.89
CA ILE A 3 14.07 -7.25 -20.53
C ILE A 3 13.70 -8.69 -20.05
N GLY A 4 13.74 -9.68 -20.96
CA GLY A 4 13.29 -11.05 -20.69
C GLY A 4 13.97 -11.79 -19.52
N ASN A 5 15.16 -11.36 -19.10
CA ASN A 5 15.88 -12.01 -18.01
C ASN A 5 15.48 -11.58 -16.60
N PHE A 6 14.64 -10.54 -16.45
CA PHE A 6 14.23 -9.98 -15.16
C PHE A 6 12.79 -10.33 -14.76
N MET A 7 11.99 -10.87 -15.67
CA MET A 7 10.62 -11.26 -15.37
C MET A 7 10.58 -12.56 -14.57
N ASN A 8 9.67 -12.65 -13.62
CA ASN A 8 9.42 -13.83 -12.77
C ASN A 8 10.65 -14.28 -11.94
N LYS A 9 11.45 -13.34 -11.47
CA LYS A 9 12.62 -13.61 -10.63
C LYS A 9 12.51 -12.90 -9.28
N VAL A 10 13.19 -13.46 -8.29
CA VAL A 10 13.39 -12.87 -6.97
C VAL A 10 14.82 -12.37 -6.89
N TYR A 11 14.99 -11.13 -6.46
CA TYR A 11 16.30 -10.51 -6.25
C TYR A 11 16.49 -10.25 -4.76
N ASN A 12 17.68 -10.59 -4.26
CA ASN A 12 18.11 -10.24 -2.91
C ASN A 12 18.99 -8.99 -3.02
N GLY A 13 18.64 -7.93 -2.27
CA GLY A 13 19.39 -6.69 -2.26
C GLY A 13 18.77 -5.65 -1.33
N ASP A 14 19.52 -4.58 -1.09
CA ASP A 14 19.05 -3.44 -0.33
C ASP A 14 18.11 -2.59 -1.19
N SER A 15 16.88 -2.36 -0.71
CA SER A 15 15.89 -1.54 -1.43
C SER A 15 16.31 -0.07 -1.58
N ARG A 16 17.27 0.41 -0.77
CA ARG A 16 17.87 1.74 -0.92
C ARG A 16 18.73 1.87 -2.19
N CYS A 17 19.17 0.75 -2.75
CA CYS A 17 19.95 0.65 -3.99
C CYS A 17 19.12 0.07 -5.14
N LEU A 18 17.81 0.29 -5.17
CA LEU A 18 16.89 -0.34 -6.13
C LEU A 18 17.29 -0.08 -7.58
N LEU A 19 17.71 1.13 -7.93
CA LEU A 19 18.11 1.50 -9.28
C LEU A 19 19.41 0.83 -9.75
N GLU A 20 20.26 0.37 -8.82
CA GLU A 20 21.48 -0.38 -9.14
C GLU A 20 21.16 -1.87 -9.43
N ILE A 21 20.07 -2.38 -8.83
CA ILE A 21 19.63 -3.77 -8.97
C ILE A 21 18.80 -3.96 -10.24
N LEU A 22 17.99 -2.97 -10.59
CA LEU A 22 17.10 -3.04 -11.74
C LEU A 22 17.85 -2.73 -13.03
N PRO A 23 17.49 -3.37 -14.17
CA PRO A 23 18.06 -3.05 -15.47
C PRO A 23 17.77 -1.61 -15.87
N GLU A 24 18.72 -1.00 -16.54
CA GLU A 24 18.52 0.31 -17.16
C GLU A 24 17.29 0.33 -18.09
N GLY A 25 16.47 1.35 -17.96
CA GLY A 25 15.27 1.54 -18.77
C GLY A 25 14.08 0.64 -18.40
N VAL A 26 14.18 -0.13 -17.30
CA VAL A 26 13.03 -0.91 -16.80
C VAL A 26 11.89 0.02 -16.39
N GLN A 27 10.67 -0.35 -16.74
CA GLN A 27 9.46 0.32 -16.31
C GLN A 27 8.45 -0.66 -15.72
N VAL A 28 7.97 -0.38 -14.53
CA VAL A 28 6.98 -1.18 -13.79
C VAL A 28 5.59 -0.55 -13.88
N GLN A 29 4.59 -1.39 -14.06
CA GLN A 29 3.19 -0.94 -14.08
C GLN A 29 2.62 -0.78 -12.68
N THR A 30 2.99 -1.67 -11.76
CA THR A 30 2.46 -1.70 -10.40
C THR A 30 3.53 -2.18 -9.43
N THR A 31 3.65 -1.48 -8.31
CA THR A 31 4.43 -1.93 -7.16
C THR A 31 3.49 -2.23 -6.00
N ILE A 32 3.69 -3.37 -5.33
CA ILE A 32 2.97 -3.75 -4.12
C ILE A 32 4.02 -4.07 -3.05
N THR A 33 3.91 -3.48 -1.88
CA THR A 33 4.90 -3.67 -0.82
C THR A 33 4.28 -3.50 0.57
N SER A 34 4.99 -4.03 1.57
CA SER A 34 4.76 -3.79 3.00
C SER A 34 6.12 -3.50 3.62
N PRO A 35 6.53 -2.24 3.77
CA PRO A 35 7.80 -1.90 4.39
C PRO A 35 7.80 -2.27 5.88
N PRO A 36 8.95 -2.39 6.54
CA PRO A 36 9.01 -2.55 7.99
C PRO A 36 8.24 -1.42 8.68
N TYR A 37 7.48 -1.75 9.73
CA TYR A 37 6.72 -0.74 10.51
C TYR A 37 7.63 -0.13 11.56
N PHE A 38 8.64 0.61 11.11
CA PHE A 38 9.69 1.19 11.92
C PHE A 38 10.48 0.10 12.70
N ASP A 39 10.71 0.26 13.98
CA ASP A 39 11.48 -0.65 14.85
C ASP A 39 10.63 -1.75 15.52
N MET A 40 9.42 -2.01 15.00
CA MET A 40 8.49 -2.98 15.59
C MET A 40 8.97 -4.43 15.52
N LYS A 41 9.89 -4.74 14.61
CA LYS A 41 10.42 -6.08 14.42
C LYS A 41 11.88 -6.06 13.98
N ASP A 42 12.71 -6.77 14.73
CA ASP A 42 14.07 -7.10 14.32
C ASP A 42 14.01 -8.33 13.38
N TYR A 43 14.55 -8.19 12.18
CA TYR A 43 14.71 -9.28 11.20
C TYR A 43 16.11 -9.89 11.26
N GLY A 44 17.00 -9.42 12.16
CA GLY A 44 18.35 -9.93 12.33
C GLY A 44 19.31 -9.59 11.19
N VAL A 45 19.03 -8.52 10.45
CA VAL A 45 19.87 -8.05 9.34
C VAL A 45 20.51 -6.72 9.69
N GLU A 46 21.84 -6.65 9.58
CA GLU A 46 22.56 -5.39 9.79
C GLU A 46 22.11 -4.33 8.79
N GLY A 47 21.91 -3.10 9.27
CA GLY A 47 21.42 -1.99 8.43
C GLY A 47 19.96 -2.08 8.02
N GLN A 48 19.16 -2.91 8.70
CA GLN A 48 17.72 -2.99 8.47
C GLN A 48 17.07 -1.60 8.53
N VAL A 49 16.28 -1.28 7.51
CA VAL A 49 15.49 -0.03 7.48
C VAL A 49 14.49 -0.01 8.64
N GLY A 50 14.53 1.04 9.45
CA GLY A 50 13.66 1.28 10.61
C GLY A 50 14.21 0.78 11.94
N PHE A 51 14.96 -0.32 11.98
CA PHE A 51 15.42 -0.88 13.24
C PHE A 51 16.68 -0.15 13.74
N GLY A 52 16.61 0.39 14.96
CA GLY A 52 17.71 1.15 15.58
C GLY A 52 17.90 2.57 15.02
N GLN A 53 17.05 3.03 14.12
CA GLN A 53 17.09 4.39 13.56
C GLN A 53 16.19 5.35 14.36
N LYS A 54 16.42 6.66 14.18
CA LYS A 54 15.42 7.67 14.56
C LYS A 54 14.24 7.62 13.59
N TYR A 55 13.06 7.97 14.07
CA TYR A 55 11.83 7.89 13.27
C TYR A 55 11.89 8.75 11.99
N GLU A 56 12.45 9.95 12.08
CA GLU A 56 12.63 10.82 10.90
C GLU A 56 13.63 10.26 9.89
N GLU A 57 14.71 9.65 10.33
CA GLU A 57 15.70 8.99 9.46
C GLU A 57 15.04 7.84 8.69
N TYR A 58 14.24 7.02 9.39
CA TYR A 58 13.46 5.96 8.76
C TYR A 58 12.47 6.49 7.72
N LEU A 59 11.77 7.59 8.00
CA LEU A 59 10.85 8.20 7.03
C LEU A 59 11.58 8.76 5.80
N GLU A 60 12.79 9.30 5.96
CA GLU A 60 13.60 9.74 4.82
C GLU A 60 14.11 8.55 4.00
N ASP A 61 14.57 7.46 4.63
CA ASP A 61 14.95 6.23 3.92
C ASP A 61 13.79 5.70 3.07
N LEU A 62 12.58 5.64 3.64
CA LEU A 62 11.39 5.25 2.88
C LEU A 62 11.09 6.19 1.73
N LYS A 63 11.18 7.50 1.95
CA LYS A 63 10.97 8.49 0.90
C LYS A 63 11.95 8.30 -0.26
N GLU A 64 13.25 8.06 0.02
CA GLU A 64 14.26 7.79 -1.00
C GLU A 64 13.99 6.50 -1.78
N ILE A 65 13.61 5.42 -1.09
CA ILE A 65 13.21 4.17 -1.73
C ILE A 65 12.00 4.40 -2.66
N PHE A 66 10.97 5.08 -2.18
CA PHE A 66 9.78 5.35 -2.98
C PHE A 66 10.00 6.39 -4.09
N ALA A 67 11.02 7.23 -3.99
CA ALA A 67 11.47 8.10 -5.08
C ALA A 67 12.11 7.26 -6.21
N GLN A 68 12.93 6.26 -5.88
CA GLN A 68 13.47 5.34 -6.87
C GLN A 68 12.34 4.54 -7.56
N ILE A 69 11.38 4.03 -6.78
CA ILE A 69 10.19 3.35 -7.33
C ILE A 69 9.40 4.29 -8.26
N TYR A 70 9.25 5.57 -7.88
CA TYR A 70 8.59 6.57 -8.74
C TYR A 70 9.29 6.70 -10.10
N THR A 71 10.61 6.73 -10.11
CA THR A 71 11.41 6.86 -11.34
C THR A 71 11.17 5.71 -12.32
N VAL A 72 11.09 4.47 -11.81
CA VAL A 72 10.90 3.26 -12.65
C VAL A 72 9.42 2.93 -12.90
N THR A 73 8.50 3.63 -12.27
CA THR A 73 7.07 3.41 -12.49
C THR A 73 6.60 4.14 -13.75
N LYS A 74 5.80 3.47 -14.58
CA LYS A 74 5.14 4.07 -15.75
C LYS A 74 4.26 5.25 -15.35
N ASP A 75 3.99 6.17 -16.26
CA ASP A 75 3.18 7.36 -15.99
C ASP A 75 1.74 7.01 -15.55
N ASP A 76 1.16 5.95 -16.14
CA ASP A 76 -0.13 5.39 -15.75
C ASP A 76 -0.04 4.29 -14.65
N GLY A 77 1.14 4.15 -14.04
CA GLY A 77 1.43 3.13 -13.05
C GLY A 77 0.93 3.47 -11.64
N THR A 78 0.95 2.46 -10.77
CA THR A 78 0.37 2.50 -9.44
C THR A 78 1.30 1.93 -8.38
N LEU A 79 1.11 2.39 -7.12
CA LEU A 79 1.83 1.91 -5.94
C LEU A 79 0.82 1.56 -4.84
N TRP A 80 0.98 0.38 -4.24
CA TRP A 80 0.15 -0.13 -3.16
C TRP A 80 1.02 -0.45 -1.95
N ILE A 81 0.71 0.14 -0.81
CA ILE A 81 1.50 -0.03 0.42
C ILE A 81 0.59 -0.55 1.53
N VAL A 82 0.92 -1.74 2.04
CA VAL A 82 0.29 -2.25 3.28
C VAL A 82 1.11 -1.76 4.45
N ILE A 83 0.48 -1.05 5.38
CA ILE A 83 1.15 -0.42 6.51
C ILE A 83 0.17 -0.21 7.66
N ASP A 84 0.67 -0.12 8.89
CA ASP A 84 -0.17 0.14 10.05
C ASP A 84 0.42 1.21 10.97
N THR A 85 -0.42 1.78 11.82
CA THR A 85 0.00 2.59 12.97
C THR A 85 0.64 1.69 14.02
N PHE A 86 1.42 2.23 14.91
CA PHE A 86 1.92 1.51 16.08
C PHE A 86 1.81 2.39 17.34
N LYS A 87 2.06 1.80 18.51
CA LYS A 87 2.10 2.55 19.77
C LYS A 87 3.52 2.67 20.27
N ARG A 88 3.87 3.88 20.70
CA ARG A 88 5.10 4.19 21.42
C ARG A 88 4.77 5.15 22.57
N ASP A 89 5.28 4.90 23.76
CA ASP A 89 5.09 5.74 24.94
C ASP A 89 3.61 6.05 25.21
N HIS A 90 2.76 5.03 25.12
CA HIS A 90 1.30 5.09 25.26
C HIS A 90 0.54 5.92 24.22
N ALA A 91 1.23 6.52 23.25
CA ALA A 91 0.63 7.26 22.13
C ALA A 91 0.60 6.44 20.84
N VAL A 92 -0.33 6.79 19.94
CA VAL A 92 -0.37 6.22 18.59
C VAL A 92 0.57 7.02 17.69
N VAL A 93 1.51 6.34 17.03
CA VAL A 93 2.31 6.91 15.96
C VAL A 93 1.58 6.68 14.64
N THR A 94 1.37 7.75 13.90
CA THR A 94 0.53 7.82 12.70
C THR A 94 1.31 7.50 11.43
N LEU A 95 2.18 6.49 11.47
CA LEU A 95 3.10 6.11 10.40
C LEU A 95 2.47 6.11 8.98
N PRO A 96 1.26 5.56 8.73
CA PRO A 96 0.66 5.60 7.41
C PRO A 96 0.48 7.02 6.87
N PHE A 97 0.09 7.96 7.71
CA PHE A 97 -0.19 9.34 7.32
C PHE A 97 1.08 10.17 7.18
N ASP A 98 2.09 9.92 8.03
CA ASP A 98 3.41 10.53 7.93
C ASP A 98 4.09 10.11 6.62
N LEU A 99 3.97 8.81 6.25
CA LEU A 99 4.45 8.29 4.98
C LEU A 99 3.72 8.93 3.78
N VAL A 100 2.40 9.12 3.85
CA VAL A 100 1.64 9.82 2.79
C VAL A 100 2.24 11.20 2.51
N GLN A 101 2.58 11.97 3.54
CA GLN A 101 3.18 13.30 3.36
C GLN A 101 4.55 13.22 2.67
N LYS A 102 5.40 12.27 3.07
CA LYS A 102 6.70 12.03 2.42
C LYS A 102 6.54 11.65 0.95
N LEU A 103 5.60 10.75 0.64
CA LEU A 103 5.35 10.29 -0.74
C LEU A 103 4.75 11.39 -1.62
N ASN A 104 3.87 12.22 -1.09
CA ASN A 104 3.34 13.38 -1.80
C ASN A 104 4.47 14.36 -2.20
N SER A 105 5.49 14.53 -1.36
CA SER A 105 6.65 15.37 -1.70
C SER A 105 7.52 14.81 -2.83
N VAL A 106 7.47 13.50 -3.07
CA VAL A 106 8.11 12.82 -4.21
C VAL A 106 7.31 13.01 -5.52
N GLY A 107 6.00 13.23 -5.41
CA GLY A 107 5.09 13.34 -6.56
C GLY A 107 4.02 12.26 -6.63
N TRP A 108 4.04 11.27 -5.74
CA TRP A 108 2.97 10.30 -5.62
C TRP A 108 1.65 10.98 -5.21
N LYS A 109 0.54 10.56 -5.80
CA LYS A 109 -0.81 11.05 -5.49
C LYS A 109 -1.58 9.94 -4.79
N LEU A 110 -1.95 10.15 -3.53
CA LEU A 110 -2.82 9.23 -2.81
C LEU A 110 -4.21 9.23 -3.46
N GLN A 111 -4.67 8.06 -3.88
CA GLN A 111 -5.97 7.86 -4.54
C GLN A 111 -7.01 7.31 -3.58
N GLU A 112 -6.64 6.31 -2.75
CA GLU A 112 -7.56 5.64 -1.83
C GLU A 112 -6.82 5.22 -0.55
N ILE A 113 -7.55 5.19 0.55
CA ILE A 113 -7.15 4.55 1.80
C ILE A 113 -8.11 3.40 2.04
N ILE A 114 -7.61 2.17 1.97
CA ILE A 114 -8.40 0.96 2.11
C ILE A 114 -8.10 0.35 3.47
N ILE A 115 -9.13 -0.09 4.16
CA ILE A 115 -9.02 -0.80 5.44
C ILE A 115 -9.03 -2.31 5.17
N TRP A 116 -7.89 -2.95 5.40
CA TRP A 116 -7.81 -4.40 5.38
C TRP A 116 -8.19 -4.95 6.75
N LYS A 117 -9.42 -5.39 6.89
CA LYS A 117 -9.93 -6.00 8.11
C LYS A 117 -9.44 -7.45 8.24
N LYS A 118 -8.89 -7.78 9.41
CA LYS A 118 -8.41 -9.12 9.75
C LYS A 118 -9.48 -9.87 10.57
N ASP A 119 -9.90 -11.03 10.09
CA ASP A 119 -10.92 -11.83 10.78
C ASP A 119 -10.34 -12.57 11.98
N LYS A 120 -9.09 -13.06 11.84
CA LYS A 120 -8.39 -13.80 12.90
C LYS A 120 -7.26 -12.95 13.47
N THR A 121 -7.36 -12.62 14.74
CA THR A 121 -6.29 -11.97 15.50
C THR A 121 -6.07 -12.74 16.78
N VAL A 122 -4.82 -12.86 17.21
CA VAL A 122 -4.49 -13.43 18.51
C VAL A 122 -5.14 -12.56 19.59
N PRO A 123 -5.94 -13.12 20.51
CA PRO A 123 -6.52 -12.32 21.60
C PRO A 123 -5.39 -11.80 22.49
N TRP A 124 -5.25 -10.49 22.55
CA TRP A 124 -4.30 -9.84 23.46
C TRP A 124 -5.00 -9.50 24.77
N SER A 125 -4.39 -9.91 25.87
CA SER A 125 -4.88 -9.61 27.22
C SER A 125 -4.49 -8.20 27.71
N SER A 126 -4.14 -7.28 26.80
CA SER A 126 -3.71 -5.93 27.20
C SER A 126 -4.86 -5.16 27.83
N LYS A 127 -4.78 -4.96 29.14
CA LYS A 127 -5.73 -4.14 29.89
C LYS A 127 -5.73 -2.70 29.35
N GLY A 128 -6.91 -2.20 28.97
CA GLY A 128 -7.10 -0.80 28.61
C GLY A 128 -6.96 -0.41 27.16
N PHE A 129 -6.72 -1.35 26.21
CA PHE A 129 -6.62 -1.05 24.80
C PHE A 129 -7.59 -1.86 23.95
N MET A 130 -8.10 -1.25 22.88
CA MET A 130 -8.86 -1.98 21.87
C MET A 130 -7.95 -2.90 21.07
N GLN A 131 -8.47 -4.06 20.70
CA GLN A 131 -7.76 -5.00 19.83
C GLN A 131 -7.67 -4.44 18.40
N ARG A 132 -6.47 -4.42 17.84
CA ARG A 132 -6.22 -4.00 16.45
C ARG A 132 -6.64 -5.12 15.52
N LYS A 133 -7.55 -4.83 14.60
CA LYS A 133 -8.12 -5.80 13.66
C LYS A 133 -8.06 -5.36 12.22
N PHE A 134 -7.24 -4.40 11.87
CA PHE A 134 -7.08 -3.96 10.51
C PHE A 134 -5.66 -3.43 10.25
N GLU A 135 -5.31 -3.33 9.01
CA GLU A 135 -4.17 -2.57 8.49
C GLU A 135 -4.65 -1.63 7.39
N TYR A 136 -3.84 -0.63 7.09
CA TYR A 136 -4.11 0.28 5.98
C TYR A 136 -3.49 -0.27 4.70
N VAL A 137 -4.22 -0.17 3.59
CA VAL A 137 -3.66 -0.30 2.24
C VAL A 137 -3.76 1.07 1.59
N LEU A 138 -2.62 1.70 1.39
CA LEU A 138 -2.52 3.00 0.75
C LEU A 138 -2.33 2.80 -0.74
N PHE A 139 -3.21 3.37 -1.54
CA PHE A 139 -3.16 3.29 -2.99
C PHE A 139 -2.74 4.62 -3.59
N PHE A 140 -1.63 4.61 -4.34
CA PHE A 140 -1.10 5.79 -5.01
C PHE A 140 -1.00 5.59 -6.52
N SER A 141 -0.97 6.71 -7.26
CA SER A 141 -0.63 6.78 -8.68
C SER A 141 0.33 7.93 -8.97
N LYS A 142 1.00 7.90 -10.13
CA LYS A 142 1.80 9.04 -10.62
C LYS A 142 0.90 10.14 -11.16
N GLN A 143 -0.17 9.77 -11.88
CA GLN A 143 -1.07 10.70 -12.56
C GLN A 143 -2.53 10.38 -12.22
N ASN A 144 -3.43 11.33 -12.52
CA ASN A 144 -4.86 11.12 -12.32
C ASN A 144 -5.45 10.06 -13.24
N ASN A 145 -4.88 9.91 -14.45
CA ASN A 145 -5.27 8.88 -15.40
C ASN A 145 -4.34 7.65 -15.26
N TYR A 146 -4.62 6.79 -14.30
CA TYR A 146 -3.87 5.57 -14.05
C TYR A 146 -4.61 4.34 -14.54
N LYS A 147 -3.85 3.29 -14.90
CA LYS A 147 -4.39 2.02 -15.40
C LYS A 147 -5.05 1.23 -14.27
N THR A 148 -6.31 0.85 -14.47
CA THR A 148 -7.10 0.10 -13.49
C THR A 148 -8.15 -0.79 -14.18
N ASN A 149 -8.40 -1.96 -13.60
CA ASN A 149 -9.42 -2.90 -14.04
C ASN A 149 -10.57 -3.02 -13.02
N LYS A 150 -11.02 -1.89 -12.47
CA LYS A 150 -12.06 -1.83 -11.41
C LYS A 150 -13.32 -2.63 -11.75
N ASP A 151 -13.67 -2.73 -13.03
CA ASP A 151 -14.87 -3.46 -13.46
C ASP A 151 -14.77 -4.98 -13.25
N GLN A 152 -13.56 -5.56 -13.24
CA GLN A 152 -13.39 -7.01 -13.05
C GLN A 152 -13.58 -7.46 -11.60
N VAL A 153 -13.51 -6.53 -10.66
CA VAL A 153 -13.63 -6.82 -9.22
C VAL A 153 -14.94 -6.29 -8.61
N ARG A 154 -15.88 -5.85 -9.45
CA ARG A 154 -17.20 -5.41 -8.98
C ARG A 154 -17.98 -6.55 -8.35
N ILE A 155 -18.73 -6.21 -7.32
CA ILE A 155 -19.65 -7.16 -6.66
C ILE A 155 -20.99 -7.12 -7.40
N TYR A 156 -21.39 -8.27 -7.93
CA TYR A 156 -22.68 -8.43 -8.59
C TYR A 156 -23.66 -9.14 -7.64
N ASP A 157 -24.49 -8.33 -6.96
CA ASP A 157 -25.57 -8.82 -6.10
C ASP A 157 -26.91 -8.35 -6.69
N THR A 158 -27.64 -9.29 -7.31
CA THR A 158 -28.89 -9.00 -8.00
C THR A 158 -30.00 -8.46 -7.10
N GLN A 159 -30.01 -8.84 -5.81
CA GLN A 159 -31.03 -8.36 -4.86
C GLN A 159 -30.75 -6.94 -4.38
N GLN A 160 -29.50 -6.65 -4.02
CA GLN A 160 -29.10 -5.30 -3.60
C GLN A 160 -29.13 -4.33 -4.78
N LEU A 161 -28.62 -4.72 -5.95
CA LEU A 161 -28.65 -3.89 -7.15
C LEU A 161 -30.07 -3.52 -7.55
N LYS A 162 -31.01 -4.47 -7.50
CA LYS A 162 -32.42 -4.20 -7.83
C LYS A 162 -33.05 -3.17 -6.89
N LYS A 163 -32.76 -3.26 -5.58
CA LYS A 163 -33.28 -2.35 -4.55
C LYS A 163 -32.73 -0.93 -4.72
N TRP A 164 -31.44 -0.80 -5.01
CA TRP A 164 -30.77 0.49 -5.25
C TRP A 164 -31.16 1.09 -6.60
N TRP A 165 -31.28 0.28 -7.63
CA TRP A 165 -31.68 0.71 -8.97
C TRP A 165 -33.06 1.36 -9.00
N VAL A 166 -34.01 0.76 -8.30
CA VAL A 166 -35.40 1.34 -8.21
C VAL A 166 -35.37 2.71 -7.53
N LYS A 167 -34.48 2.89 -6.52
CA LYS A 167 -34.40 4.14 -5.74
C LYS A 167 -33.50 5.22 -6.38
N TYR A 168 -32.47 4.82 -7.11
CA TYR A 168 -31.47 5.71 -7.71
C TYR A 168 -31.06 5.19 -9.10
N PRO A 169 -31.94 5.27 -10.10
CA PRO A 169 -31.69 4.71 -11.43
C PRO A 169 -30.46 5.32 -12.12
N GLU A 170 -30.13 6.57 -11.84
CA GLU A 170 -28.98 7.27 -12.39
C GLU A 170 -27.63 6.72 -11.91
N ARG A 171 -27.63 5.96 -10.82
CA ARG A 171 -26.42 5.34 -10.24
C ARG A 171 -26.25 3.87 -10.64
N TYR A 172 -27.15 3.36 -11.44
CA TYR A 172 -27.10 1.96 -11.87
C TYR A 172 -25.88 1.70 -12.76
N ASN A 173 -25.12 0.67 -12.39
CA ASN A 173 -24.07 0.13 -13.22
C ASN A 173 -24.34 -1.35 -13.50
N PRO A 174 -24.54 -1.76 -14.78
CA PRO A 174 -24.84 -3.14 -15.13
C PRO A 174 -23.72 -4.12 -14.78
N LYS A 175 -22.49 -3.63 -14.58
CA LYS A 175 -21.34 -4.45 -14.17
C LYS A 175 -21.27 -4.69 -12.66
N GLY A 176 -22.18 -4.14 -11.87
CA GLY A 176 -22.22 -4.33 -10.42
C GLY A 176 -21.71 -3.16 -9.61
N LYS A 177 -21.74 -3.34 -8.28
CA LYS A 177 -21.29 -2.36 -7.28
C LYS A 177 -19.75 -2.29 -7.25
N ALA A 178 -19.19 -1.10 -7.09
CA ALA A 178 -17.77 -0.95 -6.75
C ALA A 178 -17.46 -1.62 -5.41
N LEU A 179 -16.21 -2.04 -5.22
CA LEU A 179 -15.74 -2.52 -3.94
C LEU A 179 -15.85 -1.41 -2.88
N ASP A 180 -16.12 -1.81 -1.66
CA ASP A 180 -16.06 -0.91 -0.51
C ASP A 180 -14.59 -0.69 -0.11
N GLU A 181 -14.30 0.42 0.55
CA GLU A 181 -12.99 0.74 1.11
C GLU A 181 -12.61 -0.17 2.30
N ILE A 182 -13.54 -1.00 2.77
CA ILE A 182 -13.30 -2.00 3.81
C ILE A 182 -13.28 -3.38 3.17
N CYS A 183 -12.10 -3.97 3.08
CA CYS A 183 -11.89 -5.29 2.51
C CYS A 183 -11.71 -6.34 3.61
N ASN A 184 -12.51 -7.40 3.56
CA ASN A 184 -12.26 -8.63 4.30
C ASN A 184 -11.43 -9.54 3.40
N ILE A 185 -10.14 -9.68 3.70
CA ILE A 185 -9.28 -10.67 3.04
C ILE A 185 -9.19 -11.84 4.02
N VAL A 186 -9.74 -12.97 3.62
CA VAL A 186 -9.75 -14.23 4.40
C VAL A 186 -8.42 -14.95 4.22
#